data_c2fd2740be8515d31cbd768e1a0e8dad
#
_entry.id   c2fd2740be8515d31cbd768e1a0e8dad
#
_cell.length_a   1.000
_cell.length_b   1.000
_cell.length_c   1.000
_cell.angle_alpha   90.00
_cell.angle_beta   90.00
_cell.angle_gamma   90.00
#
_symmetry.space_group_name_H-M   'P 1'
#
loop_
_entity.id
_entity.type
_entity.pdbx_description
1 polymer ?
#
loop_
_entity_poly.entity_id
_entity_poly.type
_entity_poly.pdbx_seq_one_letter_code
_entity_poly.pdbx_strand_id
1 'polypeptide(L)'
;MRAKVGGFLRRHRRRALPLIAAMVLTMPLLVGWHWAKLGWRDWHYNYPSVPNGYTQIVNRFGQPCSAAARAAYMYWRAADTGATYTVRFHRKLGGYPTQMVTGKGGASTNLDNDVYGHIKNDHLGQYVKHGIYGYACRYKRNGTSWSTHAFGIAIDLSSAEEYMGKTYSTTNYRFAPIFQGHGWMWGLGFNDPMHFQYATGY
;
A
#
# COMPACT_ATOMS: atom_id res chain seq x y z
N MET A 1 -58.62 -20.05 -56.54
CA MET A 1 -57.29 -20.53 -56.16
C MET A 1 -56.83 -19.68 -54.93
N ARG A 2 -56.82 -20.30 -53.77
CA ARG A 2 -56.41 -19.63 -52.48
C ARG A 2 -55.03 -20.14 -52.19
N ALA A 3 -54.03 -19.27 -52.10
CA ALA A 3 -52.70 -19.57 -51.60
C ALA A 3 -52.60 -19.15 -50.09
N LYS A 4 -52.26 -20.17 -49.30
CA LYS A 4 -51.96 -20.01 -47.84
C LYS A 4 -50.58 -19.38 -47.68
N VAL A 5 -50.49 -18.26 -46.94
CA VAL A 5 -49.25 -17.78 -46.34
C VAL A 5 -49.39 -17.98 -44.84
N GLY A 6 -48.70 -18.95 -44.33
CA GLY A 6 -48.70 -19.29 -42.88
C GLY A 6 -47.30 -19.36 -42.34
N GLY A 7 -46.98 -18.51 -41.35
CA GLY A 7 -46.24 -18.93 -40.20
C GLY A 7 -44.74 -19.14 -40.28
N PHE A 8 -43.96 -18.05 -40.17
CA PHE A 8 -42.56 -18.22 -39.80
C PHE A 8 -42.07 -16.98 -39.01
N LEU A 9 -42.51 -16.83 -37.77
CA LEU A 9 -41.93 -15.88 -36.84
C LEU A 9 -42.31 -16.22 -35.38
N ARG A 10 -41.67 -17.28 -34.81
CA ARG A 10 -41.63 -17.46 -33.34
C ARG A 10 -40.59 -18.51 -32.96
N ARG A 11 -39.31 -18.17 -32.93
CA ARG A 11 -38.27 -18.96 -32.20
C ARG A 11 -36.92 -18.28 -32.14
N HIS A 12 -36.79 -17.08 -31.61
CA HIS A 12 -35.48 -16.58 -31.21
C HIS A 12 -35.57 -15.50 -30.09
N ARG A 13 -36.28 -15.79 -29.00
CA ARG A 13 -36.29 -14.85 -27.87
C ARG A 13 -36.22 -15.55 -26.49
N ARG A 14 -35.38 -16.56 -26.29
CA ARG A 14 -35.26 -17.17 -24.97
C ARG A 14 -33.85 -17.69 -24.60
N ARG A 15 -32.75 -17.19 -25.15
CA ARG A 15 -31.43 -17.67 -24.72
C ARG A 15 -30.39 -16.62 -24.35
N ALA A 16 -30.71 -15.34 -24.26
CA ALA A 16 -29.75 -14.28 -23.92
C ALA A 16 -29.78 -13.81 -22.46
N LEU A 17 -30.76 -14.19 -21.64
CA LEU A 17 -30.93 -13.72 -20.27
C LEU A 17 -30.11 -14.44 -19.18
N PRO A 18 -29.66 -15.70 -19.27
CA PRO A 18 -28.92 -16.31 -18.18
C PRO A 18 -27.45 -15.92 -18.12
N LEU A 19 -26.82 -15.46 -19.22
CA LEU A 19 -25.39 -15.10 -19.23
C LEU A 19 -25.11 -13.73 -18.59
N ILE A 20 -26.00 -12.77 -18.73
CA ILE A 20 -25.82 -11.44 -18.13
C ILE A 20 -26.09 -11.48 -16.63
N ALA A 21 -27.04 -12.26 -16.16
CA ALA A 21 -27.33 -12.44 -14.73
C ALA A 21 -26.19 -13.17 -14.00
N ALA A 22 -25.49 -14.11 -14.65
CA ALA A 22 -24.34 -14.78 -14.07
C ALA A 22 -23.12 -13.86 -13.93
N MET A 23 -22.86 -12.95 -14.91
CA MET A 23 -21.75 -11.99 -14.82
C MET A 23 -21.98 -10.91 -13.74
N VAL A 24 -23.20 -10.45 -13.54
CA VAL A 24 -23.50 -9.42 -12.53
C VAL A 24 -23.46 -9.97 -11.10
N LEU A 25 -23.73 -11.26 -10.88
CA LEU A 25 -23.66 -11.90 -9.57
C LEU A 25 -22.25 -12.39 -9.18
N THR A 26 -21.37 -12.62 -10.14
CA THR A 26 -20.01 -13.12 -9.84
C THR A 26 -19.00 -11.99 -9.59
N MET A 27 -19.20 -10.79 -10.18
CA MET A 27 -18.32 -9.65 -9.92
C MET A 27 -18.25 -9.21 -8.45
N PRO A 28 -19.37 -9.04 -7.72
CA PRO A 28 -19.30 -8.67 -6.30
C PRO A 28 -18.69 -9.78 -5.42
N LEU A 29 -18.81 -11.05 -5.80
CA LEU A 29 -18.20 -12.16 -5.08
C LEU A 29 -16.67 -12.20 -5.27
N LEU A 30 -16.16 -11.91 -6.47
CA LEU A 30 -14.72 -11.85 -6.74
C LEU A 30 -14.06 -10.62 -6.10
N VAL A 31 -14.71 -9.47 -6.13
CA VAL A 31 -14.25 -8.26 -5.44
C VAL A 31 -14.33 -8.45 -3.92
N GLY A 32 -15.44 -8.96 -3.40
CA GLY A 32 -15.59 -9.27 -1.98
C GLY A 32 -14.58 -10.31 -1.48
N TRP A 33 -14.21 -11.29 -2.31
CA TRP A 33 -13.21 -12.31 -1.96
C TRP A 33 -11.78 -11.77 -1.96
N HIS A 34 -11.49 -10.79 -2.82
CA HIS A 34 -10.19 -10.11 -2.83
C HIS A 34 -10.01 -9.24 -1.57
N TRP A 35 -11.04 -8.50 -1.20
CA TRP A 35 -11.05 -7.72 0.05
C TRP A 35 -11.06 -8.59 1.30
N ALA A 36 -11.79 -9.71 1.30
CA ALA A 36 -11.78 -10.66 2.40
C ALA A 36 -10.42 -11.35 2.57
N LYS A 37 -9.68 -11.64 1.50
CA LYS A 37 -8.31 -12.17 1.60
C LYS A 37 -7.33 -11.15 2.16
N LEU A 38 -7.47 -9.86 1.86
CA LEU A 38 -6.65 -8.80 2.44
C LEU A 38 -6.94 -8.65 3.94
N GLY A 39 -8.22 -8.67 4.37
CA GLY A 39 -8.60 -8.56 5.77
C GLY A 39 -8.33 -9.82 6.61
N TRP A 40 -8.29 -11.01 6.02
CA TRP A 40 -8.08 -12.26 6.76
C TRP A 40 -6.61 -12.50 7.14
N ARG A 41 -5.66 -11.94 6.41
CA ARG A 41 -4.23 -12.07 6.71
C ARG A 41 -3.78 -11.17 7.86
N ASP A 42 -4.48 -10.07 8.12
CA ASP A 42 -4.07 -9.02 9.06
C ASP A 42 -4.61 -9.22 10.49
N TRP A 43 -5.50 -10.15 10.71
CA TRP A 43 -6.15 -10.40 12.02
C TRP A 43 -5.22 -11.04 13.07
N HIS A 44 -4.05 -11.49 12.69
CA HIS A 44 -3.12 -12.17 13.61
C HIS A 44 -1.96 -11.31 14.11
N TYR A 45 -1.83 -10.07 13.66
CA TYR A 45 -0.76 -9.20 14.10
C TYR A 45 -1.31 -8.05 14.96
N ASN A 46 -1.15 -8.18 16.28
CA ASN A 46 -1.36 -7.07 17.21
C ASN A 46 -0.27 -6.02 17.00
N TYR A 47 -0.39 -5.21 15.95
CA TYR A 47 0.45 -4.04 15.82
C TYR A 47 0.12 -3.07 16.96
N PRO A 48 1.13 -2.49 17.63
CA PRO A 48 0.88 -1.39 18.54
C PRO A 48 0.15 -0.28 17.78
N SER A 49 -0.79 0.41 18.44
CA SER A 49 -1.54 1.50 17.85
C SER A 49 -0.62 2.49 17.14
N VAL A 50 -0.97 2.90 15.93
CA VAL A 50 -0.20 3.86 15.14
C VAL A 50 -0.10 5.18 15.93
N PRO A 51 1.11 5.79 16.08
CA PRO A 51 1.25 7.01 16.83
C PRO A 51 0.49 8.16 16.18
N ASN A 52 -0.22 8.94 17.00
CA ASN A 52 -0.98 10.10 16.59
C ASN A 52 -0.31 11.38 17.10
N GLY A 53 0.19 12.18 16.18
CA GLY A 53 0.86 13.46 16.48
C GLY A 53 2.30 13.34 16.98
N TYR A 54 2.97 14.49 17.05
CA TYR A 54 4.41 14.61 17.33
C TYR A 54 4.84 13.89 18.62
N THR A 55 4.13 14.14 19.72
CA THR A 55 4.49 13.59 21.03
C THR A 55 4.49 12.07 21.04
N GLN A 56 3.48 11.44 20.44
CA GLN A 56 3.42 9.98 20.37
C GLN A 56 4.50 9.41 19.43
N ILE A 57 4.82 10.12 18.34
CA ILE A 57 5.93 9.75 17.46
C ILE A 57 7.24 9.76 18.23
N VAL A 58 7.55 10.86 18.94
CA VAL A 58 8.77 10.98 19.74
C VAL A 58 8.84 9.91 20.82
N ASN A 59 7.76 9.70 21.58
CA ASN A 59 7.72 8.68 22.63
C ASN A 59 8.00 7.27 22.10
N ARG A 60 7.54 6.98 20.90
CA ARG A 60 7.69 5.65 20.30
C ARG A 60 8.98 5.46 19.53
N PHE A 61 9.38 6.45 18.74
CA PHE A 61 10.50 6.36 17.79
C PHE A 61 11.72 7.18 18.21
N GLY A 62 11.58 8.04 19.24
CA GLY A 62 12.65 8.95 19.67
C GLY A 62 12.71 10.21 18.82
N GLN A 63 13.79 10.96 18.98
CA GLN A 63 13.98 12.24 18.30
C GLN A 63 14.21 12.07 16.80
N PRO A 64 13.79 13.05 15.99
CA PRO A 64 14.09 13.08 14.57
C PRO A 64 15.61 13.10 14.34
N CYS A 65 16.03 12.68 13.16
CA CYS A 65 17.43 12.63 12.74
C CYS A 65 18.35 11.74 13.59
N SER A 66 17.79 10.93 14.46
CA SER A 66 18.55 10.01 15.33
C SER A 66 19.22 8.88 14.55
N ALA A 67 20.23 8.26 15.16
CA ALA A 67 20.84 7.06 14.59
C ALA A 67 19.80 5.92 14.42
N ALA A 68 18.85 5.79 15.35
CA ALA A 68 17.77 4.79 15.27
C ALA A 68 16.84 5.00 14.08
N ALA A 69 16.61 6.26 13.67
CA ALA A 69 15.73 6.61 12.54
C ALA A 69 16.24 6.10 11.19
N ARG A 70 17.52 5.79 11.07
CA ARG A 70 18.19 5.31 9.84
C ARG A 70 18.91 3.97 10.00
N ALA A 71 18.69 3.29 11.11
CA ALA A 71 19.47 2.10 11.46
C ALA A 71 19.05 0.82 10.70
N ALA A 72 17.81 0.77 10.21
CA ALA A 72 17.34 -0.31 9.36
C ALA A 72 17.40 0.10 7.87
N TYR A 73 17.51 -0.89 7.00
CA TYR A 73 17.46 -0.68 5.56
C TYR A 73 16.91 -1.90 4.83
N MET A 74 16.37 -1.67 3.66
CA MET A 74 15.98 -2.70 2.73
C MET A 74 16.25 -2.26 1.29
N TYR A 75 16.23 -3.21 0.38
CA TYR A 75 16.43 -2.96 -1.04
C TYR A 75 15.09 -3.01 -1.76
N TRP A 76 14.77 -1.93 -2.46
CA TRP A 76 13.61 -1.83 -3.34
C TRP A 76 14.07 -1.71 -4.78
N ARG A 77 13.48 -2.51 -5.65
CA ARG A 77 13.77 -2.46 -7.08
C ARG A 77 12.62 -1.76 -7.83
N ALA A 78 12.96 -0.75 -8.61
CA ALA A 78 12.03 -0.13 -9.54
C ALA A 78 11.86 -1.02 -10.78
N ALA A 79 10.61 -1.30 -11.14
CA ALA A 79 10.31 -2.22 -12.23
C ALA A 79 10.55 -1.61 -13.61
N ASP A 80 10.40 -0.30 -13.73
CA ASP A 80 10.56 0.44 -14.99
C ASP A 80 12.01 0.64 -15.41
N THR A 81 12.91 0.90 -14.45
CA THR A 81 14.33 1.15 -14.71
C THR A 81 15.23 -0.01 -14.33
N GLY A 82 14.73 -0.95 -13.53
CA GLY A 82 15.53 -1.99 -12.92
C GLY A 82 16.49 -1.49 -11.83
N ALA A 83 16.50 -0.20 -11.52
CA ALA A 83 17.34 0.40 -10.49
C ALA A 83 16.98 -0.13 -9.09
N THR A 84 18.02 -0.38 -8.28
CA THR A 84 17.85 -0.80 -6.89
C THR A 84 18.14 0.37 -5.97
N TYR A 85 17.21 0.65 -5.05
CA TYR A 85 17.29 1.70 -4.06
C TYR A 85 17.54 1.12 -2.69
N THR A 86 18.52 1.68 -1.95
CA THR A 86 18.69 1.37 -0.53
C THR A 86 17.82 2.31 0.28
N VAL A 87 16.71 1.79 0.77
CA VAL A 87 15.76 2.55 1.59
C VAL A 87 16.12 2.39 3.04
N ARG A 88 16.45 3.49 3.72
CA ARG A 88 16.72 3.51 5.16
C ARG A 88 15.48 3.91 5.93
N PHE A 89 15.29 3.29 7.09
CA PHE A 89 14.13 3.55 7.94
C PHE A 89 14.42 3.21 9.41
N HIS A 90 13.46 3.49 10.29
CA HIS A 90 13.61 3.29 11.71
C HIS A 90 13.72 1.81 12.08
N ARG A 91 14.68 1.47 12.94
CA ARG A 91 14.95 0.09 13.39
C ARG A 91 13.72 -0.67 13.93
N LYS A 92 12.70 0.05 14.44
CA LYS A 92 11.46 -0.54 14.94
C LYS A 92 10.46 -0.94 13.84
N LEU A 93 10.71 -0.60 12.58
CA LEU A 93 9.85 -0.94 11.44
C LEU A 93 10.36 -2.12 10.61
N GLY A 94 11.53 -2.61 10.89
CA GLY A 94 12.11 -3.76 10.20
C GLY A 94 13.63 -3.73 10.08
N GLY A 95 14.19 -4.66 9.33
CA GLY A 95 15.58 -4.59 8.87
C GLY A 95 16.66 -5.23 9.72
N TYR A 96 16.32 -6.17 10.61
CA TYR A 96 17.32 -7.05 11.22
C TYR A 96 16.99 -8.50 10.92
N PRO A 97 17.83 -9.20 10.12
CA PRO A 97 17.64 -10.64 9.80
C PRO A 97 17.68 -11.55 11.03
N THR A 98 18.22 -11.07 12.16
CA THR A 98 18.48 -11.87 13.36
C THR A 98 17.38 -11.82 14.42
N GLN A 99 16.33 -11.03 14.25
CA GLN A 99 15.22 -10.96 15.23
C GLN A 99 13.89 -11.54 14.73
N MET A 100 13.93 -12.41 13.75
CA MET A 100 12.75 -13.13 13.24
C MET A 100 12.15 -14.17 14.19
N VAL A 101 12.61 -14.28 15.44
CA VAL A 101 12.39 -15.52 16.21
C VAL A 101 11.34 -15.42 17.30
N THR A 102 10.75 -14.31 17.60
CA THR A 102 9.86 -14.26 18.78
C THR A 102 8.40 -13.93 18.51
N GLY A 103 7.80 -14.29 17.43
CA GLY A 103 6.33 -14.39 17.28
C GLY A 103 5.42 -13.31 17.94
N LYS A 104 6.01 -12.29 18.54
CA LYS A 104 5.32 -11.15 19.12
C LYS A 104 5.50 -9.99 18.18
N GLY A 105 4.53 -9.79 17.31
CA GLY A 105 4.48 -8.73 16.31
C GLY A 105 4.86 -7.37 16.87
N GLY A 106 6.14 -7.06 16.85
CA GLY A 106 6.62 -5.72 17.05
C GLY A 106 6.55 -4.96 15.74
N ALA A 107 6.47 -3.64 15.80
CA ALA A 107 6.60 -2.76 14.64
C ALA A 107 7.89 -3.02 13.81
N SER A 108 8.78 -3.88 14.31
CA SER A 108 10.07 -4.22 13.74
C SER A 108 10.01 -5.07 12.46
N THR A 109 8.87 -5.65 12.12
CA THR A 109 8.70 -6.48 10.90
C THR A 109 7.71 -5.86 9.91
N ASN A 110 7.03 -4.78 10.33
CA ASN A 110 5.91 -4.23 9.58
C ASN A 110 6.26 -3.85 8.15
N LEU A 111 7.33 -3.08 7.92
CA LEU A 111 7.64 -2.60 6.58
C LEU A 111 8.24 -3.70 5.70
N ASP A 112 9.18 -4.50 6.18
CA ASP A 112 9.91 -5.45 5.33
C ASP A 112 9.19 -6.80 5.17
N ASN A 113 8.68 -7.41 6.24
CA ASN A 113 8.02 -8.70 6.13
C ASN A 113 6.56 -8.57 5.72
N ASP A 114 5.83 -7.64 6.33
CA ASP A 114 4.39 -7.58 6.13
C ASP A 114 4.05 -6.75 4.89
N VAL A 115 4.47 -5.49 4.82
CA VAL A 115 4.14 -4.64 3.66
C VAL A 115 4.89 -5.11 2.41
N TYR A 116 6.22 -5.16 2.46
CA TYR A 116 7.03 -5.55 1.30
C TYR A 116 6.81 -7.02 0.92
N GLY A 117 6.67 -7.90 1.91
CA GLY A 117 6.36 -9.31 1.68
C GLY A 117 5.05 -9.51 0.94
N HIS A 118 3.99 -8.78 1.30
CA HIS A 118 2.71 -8.82 0.58
C HIS A 118 2.83 -8.24 -0.84
N ILE A 119 3.48 -7.09 -1.01
CA ILE A 119 3.71 -6.52 -2.35
C ILE A 119 4.43 -7.51 -3.26
N LYS A 120 5.42 -8.24 -2.73
CA LYS A 120 6.16 -9.26 -3.46
C LYS A 120 5.30 -10.50 -3.76
N ASN A 121 4.60 -11.03 -2.76
CA ASN A 121 3.79 -12.26 -2.89
C ASN A 121 2.58 -12.05 -3.80
N ASP A 122 2.00 -10.86 -3.80
CA ASP A 122 0.86 -10.52 -4.66
C ASP A 122 1.31 -10.02 -6.04
N HIS A 123 2.61 -10.17 -6.36
CA HIS A 123 3.20 -9.76 -7.64
C HIS A 123 3.01 -8.27 -7.99
N LEU A 124 2.82 -7.42 -6.99
CA LEU A 124 2.61 -5.98 -7.18
C LEU A 124 3.91 -5.20 -7.37
N GLY A 125 5.07 -5.81 -7.11
CA GLY A 125 6.38 -5.18 -7.30
C GLY A 125 6.61 -4.64 -8.72
N GLN A 126 5.97 -5.22 -9.73
CA GLN A 126 6.03 -4.74 -11.12
C GLN A 126 5.44 -3.33 -11.33
N TYR A 127 4.66 -2.84 -10.38
CA TYR A 127 4.07 -1.49 -10.43
C TYR A 127 4.87 -0.45 -9.65
N VAL A 128 5.89 -0.86 -8.91
CA VAL A 128 6.78 0.07 -8.21
C VAL A 128 7.71 0.73 -9.22
N LYS A 129 7.58 2.04 -9.38
CA LYS A 129 8.37 2.84 -10.31
C LYS A 129 9.58 3.46 -9.62
N HIS A 130 10.46 4.07 -10.39
CA HIS A 130 11.66 4.72 -9.88
C HIS A 130 11.33 5.93 -8.97
N GLY A 131 12.35 6.40 -8.21
CA GLY A 131 12.17 7.43 -7.19
C GLY A 131 11.62 6.85 -5.89
N ILE A 132 12.43 6.06 -5.19
CA ILE A 132 12.08 5.40 -3.94
C ILE A 132 12.97 5.95 -2.84
N TYR A 133 12.36 6.53 -1.80
CA TYR A 133 13.07 7.22 -0.73
C TYR A 133 12.51 6.85 0.64
N GLY A 134 13.37 6.73 1.65
CA GLY A 134 13.00 6.49 3.04
C GLY A 134 13.44 7.63 3.94
N TYR A 135 14.32 7.32 4.92
CA TYR A 135 14.85 8.30 5.86
C TYR A 135 15.49 9.50 5.17
N ALA A 136 15.09 10.70 5.60
CA ALA A 136 15.69 11.97 5.25
C ALA A 136 15.57 12.94 6.43
N CYS A 137 16.73 13.38 6.97
CA CYS A 137 16.75 14.35 8.07
C CYS A 137 16.41 15.75 7.53
N ARG A 138 15.12 16.08 7.49
CA ARG A 138 14.63 17.36 6.96
C ARG A 138 13.30 17.76 7.60
N TYR A 139 13.00 19.03 7.57
CA TYR A 139 11.67 19.55 7.85
C TYR A 139 10.67 19.19 6.72
N LYS A 140 9.39 19.31 6.99
CA LYS A 140 8.35 19.32 5.96
C LYS A 140 8.62 20.44 4.96
N ARG A 141 8.26 20.24 3.71
CA ARG A 141 8.35 21.31 2.71
C ARG A 141 7.48 22.50 3.15
N ASN A 142 8.02 23.71 3.09
CA ASN A 142 7.35 24.95 3.48
C ASN A 142 6.87 24.98 4.95
N GLY A 143 7.52 24.25 5.86
CA GLY A 143 7.16 24.18 7.25
C GLY A 143 8.35 24.15 8.21
N THR A 144 8.09 24.40 9.48
CA THR A 144 9.06 24.34 10.59
C THR A 144 8.99 23.04 11.38
N SER A 145 8.01 22.19 11.10
CA SER A 145 7.87 20.87 11.74
C SER A 145 8.69 19.81 11.00
N TRP A 146 9.21 18.83 11.75
CA TRP A 146 9.97 17.72 11.17
C TRP A 146 9.12 16.87 10.24
N SER A 147 9.70 16.41 9.14
CA SER A 147 9.07 15.41 8.27
C SER A 147 9.06 14.05 8.97
N THR A 148 8.06 13.22 8.70
CA THR A 148 8.03 11.81 9.13
C THR A 148 9.20 10.99 8.60
N HIS A 149 9.80 11.41 7.48
CA HIS A 149 11.07 10.86 6.99
C HIS A 149 12.22 11.07 7.97
N ALA A 150 12.24 12.18 8.73
CA ALA A 150 13.29 12.45 9.70
C ALA A 150 13.27 11.49 10.90
N PHE A 151 12.13 10.86 11.16
CA PHE A 151 11.98 9.79 12.14
C PHE A 151 12.24 8.38 11.53
N GLY A 152 12.41 8.29 10.21
CA GLY A 152 12.53 7.02 9.50
C GLY A 152 11.25 6.18 9.50
N ILE A 153 10.09 6.82 9.59
CA ILE A 153 8.76 6.18 9.62
C ILE A 153 7.92 6.54 8.40
N ALA A 154 8.56 6.98 7.33
CA ALA A 154 7.92 7.26 6.05
C ALA A 154 8.76 6.71 4.89
N ILE A 155 8.05 6.37 3.82
CA ILE A 155 8.63 5.94 2.55
C ILE A 155 7.87 6.62 1.42
N ASP A 156 8.60 7.11 0.43
CA ASP A 156 8.07 7.58 -0.84
C ASP A 156 8.33 6.50 -1.89
N LEU A 157 7.30 6.11 -2.63
CA LEU A 157 7.38 5.13 -3.70
C LEU A 157 6.93 5.75 -5.02
N SER A 158 7.65 5.40 -6.10
CA SER A 158 7.30 5.82 -7.47
C SER A 158 7.22 7.35 -7.63
N SER A 159 8.08 8.10 -6.95
CA SER A 159 7.97 9.57 -6.86
C SER A 159 8.11 10.29 -8.20
N ALA A 160 8.67 9.65 -9.21
CA ALA A 160 8.71 10.19 -10.57
C ALA A 160 7.33 10.29 -11.22
N GLU A 161 6.41 9.36 -10.85
CA GLU A 161 5.04 9.36 -11.35
C GLU A 161 4.04 9.86 -10.31
N GLU A 162 4.32 9.67 -9.03
CA GLU A 162 3.43 9.94 -7.89
C GLU A 162 3.89 11.17 -7.09
N TYR A 163 4.24 12.25 -7.77
CA TYR A 163 4.84 13.44 -7.15
C TYR A 163 3.86 14.23 -6.25
N MET A 164 4.41 14.98 -5.31
CA MET A 164 3.66 15.87 -4.42
C MET A 164 2.86 16.92 -5.20
N GLY A 165 1.63 17.17 -4.82
CA GLY A 165 0.68 18.05 -5.49
C GLY A 165 -0.29 17.32 -6.41
N LYS A 166 -0.04 16.04 -6.71
CA LYS A 166 -0.92 15.21 -7.51
C LYS A 166 -2.11 14.73 -6.68
N THR A 167 -3.32 14.89 -7.20
CA THR A 167 -4.58 14.58 -6.51
C THR A 167 -5.14 13.18 -6.82
N TYR A 168 -4.43 12.42 -7.62
CA TYR A 168 -4.77 11.05 -8.00
C TYR A 168 -3.52 10.19 -8.05
N SER A 169 -3.66 8.88 -8.04
CA SER A 169 -2.54 7.94 -8.18
C SER A 169 -2.67 7.12 -9.46
N THR A 170 -1.54 6.85 -10.10
CA THR A 170 -1.44 6.02 -11.31
C THR A 170 -0.90 4.62 -11.02
N THR A 171 -0.06 4.48 -10.01
CA THR A 171 0.61 3.21 -9.68
C THR A 171 0.38 2.80 -8.23
N ASN A 172 0.60 3.71 -7.28
CA ASN A 172 0.61 3.40 -5.84
C ASN A 172 -0.77 2.98 -5.29
N TYR A 173 -1.88 3.33 -5.96
CA TYR A 173 -3.21 2.86 -5.57
C TYR A 173 -3.33 1.33 -5.52
N ARG A 174 -2.47 0.60 -6.23
CA ARG A 174 -2.48 -0.86 -6.29
C ARG A 174 -2.02 -1.52 -5.00
N PHE A 175 -1.08 -0.89 -4.30
CA PHE A 175 -0.53 -1.42 -3.06
C PHE A 175 -0.79 -0.54 -1.83
N ALA A 176 -1.41 0.63 -2.00
CA ALA A 176 -1.82 1.46 -0.88
C ALA A 176 -2.71 0.71 0.14
N PRO A 177 -3.66 -0.16 -0.26
CA PRO A 177 -4.44 -0.96 0.69
C PRO A 177 -3.56 -1.87 1.58
N ILE A 178 -2.44 -2.37 1.06
CA ILE A 178 -1.50 -3.18 1.86
C ILE A 178 -0.87 -2.33 2.96
N PHE A 179 -0.36 -1.15 2.61
CA PHE A 179 0.18 -0.20 3.58
C PHE A 179 -0.86 0.17 4.65
N GLN A 180 -2.07 0.52 4.23
CA GLN A 180 -3.16 0.91 5.13
C GLN A 180 -3.59 -0.22 6.05
N GLY A 181 -3.66 -1.46 5.55
CA GLY A 181 -3.94 -2.66 6.34
C GLY A 181 -2.90 -2.91 7.44
N HIS A 182 -1.67 -2.44 7.24
CA HIS A 182 -0.59 -2.53 8.22
C HIS A 182 -0.38 -1.24 9.04
N GLY A 183 -1.37 -0.35 9.07
CA GLY A 183 -1.39 0.85 9.91
C GLY A 183 -0.68 2.07 9.32
N TRP A 184 -0.28 2.02 8.05
CA TRP A 184 0.31 3.17 7.38
C TRP A 184 -0.76 4.13 6.86
N MET A 185 -0.51 5.41 6.97
CA MET A 185 -1.31 6.44 6.31
C MET A 185 -0.75 6.70 4.91
N TRP A 186 -1.63 6.74 3.91
CA TRP A 186 -1.27 7.12 2.55
C TRP A 186 -1.46 8.62 2.32
N GLY A 187 -0.46 9.25 1.73
CA GLY A 187 -0.42 10.69 1.52
C GLY A 187 -1.34 11.23 0.43
N LEU A 188 -2.06 10.37 -0.31
CA LEU A 188 -3.04 10.86 -1.30
C LEU A 188 -4.06 11.83 -0.69
N GLY A 189 -4.44 11.64 0.57
CA GLY A 189 -5.39 12.51 1.28
C GLY A 189 -4.91 13.96 1.48
N PHE A 190 -3.59 14.21 1.32
CA PHE A 190 -2.99 15.55 1.35
C PHE A 190 -2.15 15.84 0.08
N ASN A 191 -2.56 15.27 -1.05
CA ASN A 191 -1.98 15.49 -2.37
C ASN A 191 -0.50 15.08 -2.49
N ASP A 192 -0.13 13.98 -1.83
CA ASP A 192 1.21 13.41 -1.88
C ASP A 192 1.15 11.88 -2.08
N PRO A 193 0.72 11.41 -3.28
CA PRO A 193 0.44 9.99 -3.50
C PRO A 193 1.68 9.08 -3.47
N MET A 194 2.91 9.62 -3.54
CA MET A 194 4.12 8.82 -3.33
C MET A 194 4.31 8.44 -1.86
N HIS A 195 3.79 9.24 -0.93
CA HIS A 195 4.11 9.22 0.49
C HIS A 195 3.26 8.21 1.28
N PHE A 196 3.94 7.36 2.03
CA PHE A 196 3.35 6.49 3.05
C PHE A 196 4.06 6.73 4.38
N GLN A 197 3.29 6.90 5.48
CA GLN A 197 3.87 7.12 6.80
C GLN A 197 3.20 6.28 7.88
N TYR A 198 4.00 5.80 8.84
CA TYR A 198 3.52 5.05 10.00
C TYR A 198 3.19 6.00 11.17
N ALA A 199 2.32 6.95 10.91
CA ALA A 199 1.83 7.93 11.87
C ALA A 199 0.54 8.58 11.35
N THR A 200 -0.29 9.07 12.27
CA THR A 200 -1.47 9.89 12.01
C THR A 200 -1.37 11.23 12.73
N GLY A 201 -2.22 12.22 12.42
CA GLY A 201 -2.30 13.50 13.13
C GLY A 201 -1.01 14.34 13.12
N TYR A 202 -0.20 14.21 12.06
CA TYR A 202 1.11 14.87 11.99
C TYR A 202 1.38 15.49 10.61
#